data_72f0838c8ae6e6753bd1577d0776eb99
#
_entry.id   72f0838c8ae6e6753bd1577d0776eb99
#
_cell.length_a   1.000
_cell.length_b   1.000
_cell.length_c   1.000
_cell.angle_alpha   90.00
_cell.angle_beta   90.00
_cell.angle_gamma   90.00
#
_symmetry.space_group_name_H-M   'P 1'
#
loop_
_entity.id
_entity.type
_entity.pdbx_description
1 polymer ?
#
loop_
_entity_poly.entity_id
_entity_poly.type
_entity_poly.pdbx_seq_one_letter_code
_entity_poly.pdbx_strand_id
1 'polypeptide(L)'
;MDNKPDELMLFAAGLGTRMQPLTDHTPKPLIKVAGQTLLDRTLDLANEAGINHTVVNTHYRGSIIKEHLKATSVSISHEKKLLDTGGGLKNALGAFRGKAVFTSNSDAVWFGENPFSYLSNSWNDDCDALLLCAPADKVSGHKKTGDFSLSQTGAVRRSGSAVYLGVQIIKLSALENINDTVFSLNLVWDTLISRGTLKAVTYTGQWCDIGMPENIALGERLLEQKIV
;
A
#
# COMPACT_ATOMS: atom_id res chain seq x y z
N MET A 1 5.03 -1.28 26.53
CA MET A 1 5.06 -2.21 25.37
C MET A 1 4.73 -1.36 24.17
N ASP A 2 5.67 -1.23 23.26
CA ASP A 2 5.46 -0.45 22.02
C ASP A 2 4.32 -1.12 21.24
N ASN A 3 3.21 -0.42 21.18
CA ASN A 3 1.99 -0.89 20.51
C ASN A 3 2.12 -0.62 18.99
N LYS A 4 3.19 -1.18 18.38
CA LYS A 4 3.43 -1.07 16.96
C LYS A 4 2.37 -1.87 16.22
N PRO A 5 1.77 -1.34 15.14
CA PRO A 5 0.84 -2.10 14.33
C PRO A 5 1.50 -3.34 13.73
N ASP A 6 0.82 -4.48 13.74
CA ASP A 6 1.26 -5.78 13.22
C ASP A 6 0.20 -6.43 12.31
N GLU A 7 -0.76 -5.64 11.85
CA GLU A 7 -1.82 -6.05 10.94
C GLU A 7 -1.75 -5.24 9.64
N LEU A 8 -2.07 -5.87 8.51
CA LEU A 8 -1.98 -5.28 7.16
C LEU A 8 -3.28 -5.44 6.38
N MET A 9 -3.77 -4.35 5.80
CA MET A 9 -4.72 -4.35 4.68
C MET A 9 -3.94 -4.26 3.37
N LEU A 10 -3.94 -5.32 2.56
CA LEU A 10 -3.27 -5.37 1.27
C LEU A 10 -4.29 -5.21 0.13
N PHE A 11 -4.20 -4.13 -0.65
CA PHE A 11 -5.15 -3.84 -1.71
C PHE A 11 -4.86 -4.64 -2.98
N ALA A 12 -5.83 -5.49 -3.37
CA ALA A 12 -5.76 -6.36 -4.54
C ALA A 12 -7.07 -6.41 -5.36
N ALA A 13 -8.05 -5.54 -5.06
CA ALA A 13 -9.36 -5.55 -5.70
C ALA A 13 -9.40 -4.82 -7.07
N GLY A 14 -8.33 -4.12 -7.45
CA GLY A 14 -8.28 -3.29 -8.65
C GLY A 14 -8.48 -4.04 -9.96
N LEU A 15 -9.07 -3.39 -10.96
CA LEU A 15 -9.35 -3.98 -12.29
C LEU A 15 -8.09 -4.22 -13.13
N GLY A 16 -7.01 -3.52 -12.85
CA GLY A 16 -5.74 -3.66 -13.58
C GLY A 16 -5.77 -3.22 -15.05
N THR A 17 -6.71 -2.37 -15.46
CA THR A 17 -6.97 -2.01 -16.87
C THR A 17 -5.76 -1.45 -17.60
N ARG A 18 -4.87 -0.72 -16.92
CA ARG A 18 -3.63 -0.18 -17.49
C ARG A 18 -2.58 -1.25 -17.83
N MET A 19 -2.75 -2.46 -17.31
CA MET A 19 -1.86 -3.61 -17.51
C MET A 19 -2.32 -4.54 -18.63
N GLN A 20 -3.42 -4.22 -19.31
CA GLN A 20 -3.88 -5.02 -20.45
C GLN A 20 -2.83 -5.04 -21.58
N PRO A 21 -2.69 -6.19 -22.30
CA PRO A 21 -3.53 -7.41 -22.21
C PRO A 21 -3.15 -8.40 -21.08
N LEU A 22 -2.09 -8.14 -20.29
CA LEU A 22 -1.59 -9.07 -19.27
C LEU A 22 -2.67 -9.39 -18.20
N THR A 23 -3.57 -8.42 -17.95
CA THR A 23 -4.64 -8.57 -16.96
C THR A 23 -5.96 -9.09 -17.51
N ASP A 24 -6.04 -9.46 -18.78
CA ASP A 24 -7.28 -10.02 -19.36
C ASP A 24 -7.68 -11.35 -18.69
N HIS A 25 -6.70 -12.12 -18.24
CA HIS A 25 -6.92 -13.42 -17.60
C HIS A 25 -6.26 -13.56 -16.22
N THR A 26 -5.36 -12.67 -15.84
CA THR A 26 -4.61 -12.71 -14.59
C THR A 26 -4.86 -11.41 -13.81
N PRO A 27 -5.33 -11.44 -12.55
CA PRO A 27 -5.45 -10.22 -11.77
C PRO A 27 -4.08 -9.56 -11.56
N LYS A 28 -4.01 -8.23 -11.60
CA LYS A 28 -2.75 -7.46 -11.53
C LYS A 28 -1.82 -7.91 -10.39
N PRO A 29 -2.30 -8.19 -9.16
CA PRO A 29 -1.44 -8.63 -8.08
C PRO A 29 -0.68 -9.95 -8.35
N LEU A 30 -1.14 -10.77 -9.28
CA LEU A 30 -0.50 -12.02 -9.68
C LEU A 30 0.40 -11.90 -10.92
N ILE A 31 0.60 -10.71 -11.46
CA ILE A 31 1.63 -10.45 -12.47
C ILE A 31 3.00 -10.65 -11.83
N LYS A 32 3.89 -11.34 -12.57
CA LYS A 32 5.24 -11.65 -12.09
C LYS A 32 6.24 -10.59 -12.53
N VAL A 33 7.15 -10.27 -11.61
CA VAL A 33 8.36 -9.47 -11.85
C VAL A 33 9.53 -10.27 -11.30
N ALA A 34 10.53 -10.54 -12.12
CA ALA A 34 11.66 -11.44 -11.79
C ALA A 34 11.18 -12.80 -11.20
N GLY A 35 10.18 -13.42 -11.85
CA GLY A 35 9.68 -14.75 -11.49
C GLY A 35 8.70 -14.83 -10.30
N GLN A 36 8.59 -13.80 -9.46
CA GLN A 36 7.70 -13.74 -8.29
C GLN A 36 6.50 -12.83 -8.54
N THR A 37 5.30 -13.19 -8.03
CA THR A 37 4.14 -12.32 -8.15
C THR A 37 4.30 -11.04 -7.31
N LEU A 38 3.66 -9.96 -7.73
CA LEU A 38 3.65 -8.70 -6.96
C LEU A 38 3.01 -8.89 -5.58
N LEU A 39 1.97 -9.73 -5.51
CA LEU A 39 1.29 -10.08 -4.26
C LEU A 39 2.22 -10.81 -3.30
N ASP A 40 2.87 -11.89 -3.74
CA ASP A 40 3.78 -12.69 -2.89
C ASP A 40 4.96 -11.83 -2.42
N ARG A 41 5.51 -11.01 -3.31
CA ARG A 41 6.59 -10.08 -2.96
C ARG A 41 6.20 -9.12 -1.83
N THR A 42 4.97 -8.59 -1.87
CA THR A 42 4.49 -7.70 -0.80
C THR A 42 4.23 -8.47 0.50
N LEU A 43 3.71 -9.71 0.40
CA LEU A 43 3.48 -10.57 1.56
C LEU A 43 4.81 -10.98 2.22
N ASP A 44 5.86 -11.27 1.44
CA ASP A 44 7.19 -11.58 1.99
C ASP A 44 7.74 -10.39 2.77
N LEU A 45 7.69 -9.18 2.21
CA LEU A 45 8.10 -7.95 2.92
C LEU A 45 7.29 -7.75 4.22
N ALA A 46 5.99 -8.03 4.20
CA ALA A 46 5.15 -7.93 5.39
C ALA A 46 5.56 -8.95 6.47
N ASN A 47 5.79 -10.21 6.07
CA ASN A 47 6.25 -11.27 6.96
C ASN A 47 7.63 -10.95 7.58
N GLU A 48 8.58 -10.48 6.76
CA GLU A 48 9.91 -10.06 7.22
C GLU A 48 9.85 -8.92 8.23
N ALA A 49 8.87 -8.02 8.11
CA ALA A 49 8.63 -6.92 9.04
C ALA A 49 7.91 -7.35 10.33
N GLY A 50 7.53 -8.63 10.47
CA GLY A 50 6.82 -9.14 11.64
C GLY A 50 5.32 -8.83 11.66
N ILE A 51 4.70 -8.56 10.50
CA ILE A 51 3.25 -8.42 10.38
C ILE A 51 2.61 -9.81 10.55
N ASN A 52 1.75 -9.94 11.56
CA ASN A 52 1.21 -11.24 11.99
C ASN A 52 -0.15 -11.58 11.37
N HIS A 53 -0.87 -10.56 10.89
CA HIS A 53 -2.18 -10.74 10.28
C HIS A 53 -2.33 -9.88 9.03
N THR A 54 -2.64 -10.50 7.90
CA THR A 54 -2.87 -9.82 6.63
C THR A 54 -4.27 -10.09 6.11
N VAL A 55 -4.97 -9.03 5.72
CA VAL A 55 -6.25 -9.08 5.02
C VAL A 55 -6.04 -8.58 3.60
N VAL A 56 -6.42 -9.39 2.60
CA VAL A 56 -6.36 -9.03 1.18
C VAL A 56 -7.77 -8.77 0.68
N ASN A 57 -8.06 -7.57 0.16
CA ASN A 57 -9.33 -7.35 -0.52
C ASN A 57 -9.30 -7.89 -1.95
N THR A 58 -10.45 -8.37 -2.42
CA THR A 58 -10.58 -8.94 -3.75
C THR A 58 -11.88 -8.51 -4.41
N HIS A 59 -11.84 -8.25 -5.70
CA HIS A 59 -13.02 -7.99 -6.54
C HIS A 59 -12.83 -8.61 -7.93
N TYR A 60 -12.08 -7.97 -8.80
CA TYR A 60 -11.81 -8.47 -10.14
C TYR A 60 -11.02 -9.78 -10.07
N ARG A 61 -11.58 -10.84 -10.65
CA ARG A 61 -10.98 -12.19 -10.65
C ARG A 61 -10.56 -12.68 -9.24
N GLY A 62 -11.33 -12.30 -8.22
CA GLY A 62 -11.02 -12.61 -6.81
C GLY A 62 -10.90 -14.09 -6.51
N SER A 63 -11.58 -14.97 -7.27
CA SER A 63 -11.43 -16.41 -7.14
C SER A 63 -10.02 -16.90 -7.45
N ILE A 64 -9.32 -16.28 -8.40
CA ILE A 64 -7.94 -16.62 -8.76
C ILE A 64 -6.99 -16.23 -7.63
N ILE A 65 -7.17 -15.03 -7.04
CA ILE A 65 -6.39 -14.58 -5.86
C ILE A 65 -6.66 -15.50 -4.67
N LYS A 66 -7.92 -15.84 -4.42
CA LYS A 66 -8.32 -16.76 -3.33
C LYS A 66 -7.65 -18.14 -3.49
N GLU A 67 -7.66 -18.70 -4.68
CA GLU A 67 -7.01 -19.98 -4.98
C GLU A 67 -5.49 -19.90 -4.78
N HIS A 68 -4.85 -18.80 -5.22
CA HIS A 68 -3.43 -18.55 -5.03
C HIS A 68 -3.04 -18.50 -3.53
N LEU A 69 -3.88 -17.89 -2.71
CA LEU A 69 -3.63 -17.70 -1.28
C LEU A 69 -4.15 -18.84 -0.39
N LYS A 70 -4.76 -19.89 -0.92
CA LYS A 70 -5.44 -20.95 -0.14
C LYS A 70 -4.56 -21.68 0.87
N ALA A 71 -3.24 -21.73 0.63
CA ALA A 71 -2.27 -22.40 1.51
C ALA A 71 -1.59 -21.42 2.49
N THR A 72 -2.04 -20.17 2.54
CA THR A 72 -1.50 -19.13 3.42
C THR A 72 -2.44 -18.84 4.59
N SER A 73 -1.97 -18.12 5.61
CA SER A 73 -2.80 -17.63 6.73
C SER A 73 -3.52 -16.30 6.42
N VAL A 74 -3.48 -15.83 5.17
CA VAL A 74 -4.08 -14.56 4.74
C VAL A 74 -5.62 -14.63 4.78
N SER A 75 -6.25 -13.63 5.36
CA SER A 75 -7.70 -13.46 5.35
C SER A 75 -8.16 -12.74 4.07
N ILE A 76 -9.32 -13.14 3.52
CA ILE A 76 -9.87 -12.52 2.30
C ILE A 76 -11.08 -11.65 2.65
N SER A 77 -11.04 -10.37 2.25
CA SER A 77 -12.19 -9.46 2.26
C SER A 77 -12.72 -9.31 0.83
N HIS A 78 -13.79 -10.03 0.48
CA HIS A 78 -14.36 -9.96 -0.87
C HIS A 78 -15.32 -8.78 -1.02
N GLU A 79 -15.11 -7.99 -2.07
CA GLU A 79 -15.95 -6.86 -2.44
C GLU A 79 -16.92 -7.27 -3.57
N LYS A 80 -18.23 -7.22 -3.30
CA LYS A 80 -19.25 -7.48 -4.34
C LYS A 80 -19.26 -6.42 -5.43
N LYS A 81 -18.88 -5.18 -5.11
CA LYS A 81 -18.63 -4.06 -6.01
C LYS A 81 -17.30 -3.43 -5.61
N LEU A 82 -16.63 -2.80 -6.55
CA LEU A 82 -15.37 -2.09 -6.27
C LEU A 82 -15.64 -0.92 -5.30
N LEU A 83 -14.94 -0.91 -4.15
CA LEU A 83 -15.18 0.04 -3.06
C LEU A 83 -14.16 1.18 -3.00
N ASP A 84 -13.11 1.13 -3.85
CA ASP A 84 -11.92 1.97 -3.74
C ASP A 84 -11.16 1.71 -2.41
N THR A 85 -10.02 2.36 -2.20
CA THR A 85 -9.08 2.06 -1.10
C THR A 85 -9.67 2.32 0.28
N GLY A 86 -10.35 3.45 0.47
CA GLY A 86 -11.00 3.77 1.75
C GLY A 86 -12.19 2.86 2.06
N GLY A 87 -13.06 2.66 1.06
CA GLY A 87 -14.21 1.75 1.20
C GLY A 87 -13.79 0.29 1.40
N GLY A 88 -12.73 -0.15 0.72
CA GLY A 88 -12.15 -1.49 0.91
C GLY A 88 -11.62 -1.71 2.32
N LEU A 89 -10.86 -0.75 2.87
CA LEU A 89 -10.40 -0.80 4.25
C LEU A 89 -11.59 -0.78 5.23
N LYS A 90 -12.59 0.08 5.02
CA LYS A 90 -13.80 0.14 5.83
C LYS A 90 -14.60 -1.17 5.82
N ASN A 91 -14.70 -1.82 4.67
CA ASN A 91 -15.36 -3.13 4.53
C ASN A 91 -14.65 -4.23 5.31
N ALA A 92 -13.34 -4.12 5.51
CA ALA A 92 -12.51 -5.09 6.21
C ALA A 92 -12.32 -4.80 7.70
N LEU A 93 -12.90 -3.71 8.27
CA LEU A 93 -12.67 -3.28 9.66
C LEU A 93 -12.87 -4.41 10.69
N GLY A 94 -13.90 -5.24 10.53
CA GLY A 94 -14.19 -6.35 11.44
C GLY A 94 -13.17 -7.49 11.44
N ALA A 95 -12.22 -7.49 10.52
CA ALA A 95 -11.15 -8.47 10.44
C ALA A 95 -9.91 -8.05 11.27
N PHE A 96 -9.80 -6.79 11.68
CA PHE A 96 -8.68 -6.27 12.44
C PHE A 96 -9.01 -6.19 13.94
N ARG A 97 -7.98 -6.35 14.77
CA ARG A 97 -8.06 -6.29 16.24
C ARG A 97 -7.35 -5.06 16.81
N GLY A 98 -6.32 -4.60 16.09
CA GLY A 98 -5.54 -3.42 16.46
C GLY A 98 -6.29 -2.11 16.25
N LYS A 99 -5.82 -1.04 16.89
CA LYS A 99 -6.35 0.31 16.69
C LYS A 99 -5.81 0.98 15.43
N ALA A 100 -4.63 0.57 14.98
CA ALA A 100 -3.97 1.04 13.78
C ALA A 100 -3.47 -0.17 12.97
N VAL A 101 -3.48 -0.04 11.65
CA VAL A 101 -3.05 -1.07 10.72
C VAL A 101 -2.15 -0.47 9.64
N PHE A 102 -1.30 -1.30 9.07
CA PHE A 102 -0.70 -0.98 7.78
C PHE A 102 -1.74 -1.07 6.67
N THR A 103 -1.62 -0.23 5.65
CA THR A 103 -2.25 -0.47 4.35
C THR A 103 -1.18 -0.46 3.28
N SER A 104 -1.29 -1.32 2.28
CA SER A 104 -0.35 -1.37 1.16
C SER A 104 -1.07 -1.64 -0.16
N ASN A 105 -0.60 -0.97 -1.21
CA ASN A 105 -0.84 -1.43 -2.57
C ASN A 105 -0.01 -2.69 -2.82
N SER A 106 -0.46 -3.54 -3.74
CA SER A 106 0.21 -4.79 -4.13
C SER A 106 0.89 -4.70 -5.50
N ASP A 107 1.32 -3.51 -5.93
CA ASP A 107 1.72 -3.27 -7.31
C ASP A 107 3.07 -2.55 -7.46
N ALA A 108 3.95 -2.72 -6.47
CA ALA A 108 5.25 -2.07 -6.47
C ALA A 108 6.41 -3.02 -6.19
N VAL A 109 7.59 -2.59 -6.62
CA VAL A 109 8.87 -3.22 -6.32
C VAL A 109 9.73 -2.25 -5.51
N TRP A 110 10.43 -2.76 -4.52
CA TRP A 110 11.23 -2.02 -3.56
C TRP A 110 12.69 -2.44 -3.60
N PHE A 111 13.58 -1.47 -3.37
CA PHE A 111 15.01 -1.71 -3.17
C PHE A 111 15.53 -0.83 -2.03
N GLY A 112 16.15 -1.47 -1.03
CA GLY A 112 16.62 -0.83 0.19
C GLY A 112 15.97 -1.43 1.43
N GLU A 113 15.81 -0.62 2.49
CA GLU A 113 15.18 -1.06 3.74
C GLU A 113 13.73 -1.50 3.51
N ASN A 114 13.27 -2.51 4.25
CA ASN A 114 11.90 -2.98 4.19
C ASN A 114 10.91 -1.85 4.52
N PRO A 115 9.95 -1.51 3.61
CA PRO A 115 9.07 -0.35 3.79
C PRO A 115 8.18 -0.43 5.02
N PHE A 116 7.77 -1.62 5.42
CA PHE A 116 6.95 -1.82 6.63
C PHE A 116 7.77 -1.60 7.89
N SER A 117 8.99 -2.14 7.93
CA SER A 117 9.93 -1.91 9.04
C SER A 117 10.29 -0.43 9.16
N TYR A 118 10.53 0.24 8.03
CA TYR A 118 10.83 1.67 7.98
C TYR A 118 9.69 2.53 8.59
N LEU A 119 8.44 2.24 8.20
CA LEU A 119 7.27 2.90 8.76
C LEU A 119 7.06 2.56 10.24
N SER A 120 7.20 1.28 10.60
CA SER A 120 7.04 0.82 12.00
C SER A 120 8.03 1.51 12.93
N ASN A 121 9.27 1.73 12.49
CA ASN A 121 10.30 2.42 13.27
C ASN A 121 10.04 3.93 13.40
N SER A 122 9.30 4.50 12.45
CA SER A 122 8.93 5.92 12.42
C SER A 122 7.57 6.22 13.05
N TRP A 123 6.78 5.18 13.37
CA TRP A 123 5.43 5.32 13.91
C TRP A 123 5.48 5.77 15.37
N ASN A 124 4.64 6.73 15.68
CA ASN A 124 4.25 7.11 17.04
C ASN A 124 2.75 7.45 17.09
N ASP A 125 2.17 7.47 18.29
CA ASP A 125 0.73 7.73 18.45
C ASP A 125 0.32 9.20 18.29
N ASP A 126 1.24 10.10 17.94
CA ASP A 126 1.00 11.54 17.78
C ASP A 126 0.27 11.89 16.47
N CYS A 127 0.08 10.92 15.58
CA CYS A 127 -0.64 11.11 14.32
C CYS A 127 -1.74 10.05 14.15
N ASP A 128 -2.70 10.35 13.27
CA ASP A 128 -3.76 9.42 12.91
C ASP A 128 -3.42 8.59 11.67
N ALA A 129 -2.49 9.08 10.84
CA ALA A 129 -1.88 8.29 9.77
C ALA A 129 -0.45 8.77 9.47
N LEU A 130 0.40 7.82 9.07
CA LEU A 130 1.79 8.02 8.67
C LEU A 130 2.01 7.44 7.27
N LEU A 131 2.26 8.31 6.29
CA LEU A 131 2.50 7.94 4.90
C LEU A 131 3.99 7.67 4.66
N LEU A 132 4.29 6.68 3.80
CA LEU A 132 5.62 6.51 3.22
C LEU A 132 5.68 7.26 1.89
N CYS A 133 6.56 8.24 1.79
CA CYS A 133 6.75 9.07 0.60
C CYS A 133 8.20 9.05 0.14
N ALA A 134 8.46 9.37 -1.13
CA ALA A 134 9.81 9.58 -1.62
C ALA A 134 9.87 10.78 -2.57
N PRO A 135 11.05 11.41 -2.74
CA PRO A 135 11.28 12.36 -3.81
C PRO A 135 11.13 11.70 -5.18
N ALA A 136 10.72 12.45 -6.19
CA ALA A 136 10.44 11.93 -7.52
C ALA A 136 11.65 11.27 -8.21
N ASP A 137 12.88 11.65 -7.86
CA ASP A 137 14.13 11.07 -8.38
C ASP A 137 14.43 9.66 -7.80
N LYS A 138 13.76 9.26 -6.71
CA LYS A 138 13.83 7.92 -6.11
C LYS A 138 12.71 6.99 -6.58
N VAL A 139 11.88 7.46 -7.50
CA VAL A 139 10.67 6.78 -7.97
C VAL A 139 10.79 6.44 -9.44
N SER A 140 10.50 5.19 -9.81
CA SER A 140 10.45 4.72 -11.20
C SER A 140 9.04 4.26 -11.57
N GLY A 141 8.72 4.31 -12.87
CA GLY A 141 7.40 3.86 -13.37
C GLY A 141 6.22 4.80 -13.06
N HIS A 142 6.45 5.84 -12.29
CA HIS A 142 5.43 6.80 -11.89
C HIS A 142 5.46 8.05 -12.79
N LYS A 143 4.28 8.50 -13.27
CA LYS A 143 4.21 9.62 -14.24
C LYS A 143 3.88 10.97 -13.61
N LYS A 144 3.52 11.03 -12.32
CA LYS A 144 3.16 12.27 -11.64
C LYS A 144 4.38 12.96 -11.04
N THR A 145 4.33 14.26 -10.94
CA THR A 145 5.39 15.09 -10.33
C THR A 145 5.48 14.94 -8.81
N GLY A 146 4.42 14.45 -8.16
CA GLY A 146 4.31 14.23 -6.73
C GLY A 146 2.86 14.42 -6.25
N ASP A 147 2.58 14.01 -5.03
CA ASP A 147 1.26 14.05 -4.41
C ASP A 147 1.21 15.05 -3.26
N PHE A 148 2.34 15.22 -2.54
CA PHE A 148 2.40 15.98 -1.29
C PHE A 148 3.65 16.86 -1.21
N SER A 149 3.55 17.91 -0.39
CA SER A 149 4.69 18.62 0.18
C SER A 149 4.82 18.25 1.67
N LEU A 150 6.06 18.00 2.10
CA LEU A 150 6.38 17.59 3.46
C LEU A 150 7.16 18.70 4.17
N SER A 151 6.79 19.00 5.43
CA SER A 151 7.59 19.86 6.28
C SER A 151 8.74 19.06 6.95
N GLN A 152 9.68 19.75 7.57
CA GLN A 152 10.74 19.10 8.36
C GLN A 152 10.19 18.26 9.53
N THR A 153 9.00 18.59 10.03
CA THR A 153 8.32 17.84 11.11
C THR A 153 7.42 16.73 10.59
N GLY A 154 7.44 16.43 9.29
CA GLY A 154 6.61 15.42 8.66
C GLY A 154 5.15 15.85 8.42
N ALA A 155 4.78 17.11 8.69
CA ALA A 155 3.43 17.58 8.36
C ALA A 155 3.22 17.63 6.85
N VAL A 156 2.03 17.19 6.42
CA VAL A 156 1.69 16.95 5.00
C VAL A 156 0.74 18.02 4.50
N ARG A 157 0.95 18.46 3.25
CA ARG A 157 -0.01 19.27 2.49
C ARG A 157 -0.20 18.67 1.11
N ARG A 158 -1.36 18.84 0.50
CA ARG A 158 -1.61 18.46 -0.90
C ARG A 158 -0.74 19.28 -1.84
N SER A 159 -0.39 18.69 -2.94
CA SER A 159 0.48 19.24 -3.99
C SER A 159 1.92 19.42 -3.54
N GLY A 160 2.84 18.87 -4.28
CA GLY A 160 4.27 18.93 -3.99
C GLY A 160 5.05 17.88 -4.76
N SER A 161 6.32 17.72 -4.42
CA SER A 161 7.26 16.83 -5.12
C SER A 161 7.41 15.45 -4.47
N ALA A 162 6.81 15.22 -3.30
CA ALA A 162 6.86 13.92 -2.64
C ALA A 162 5.77 13.00 -3.21
N VAL A 163 6.18 11.81 -3.67
CA VAL A 163 5.30 10.77 -4.20
C VAL A 163 4.92 9.82 -3.06
N TYR A 164 3.63 9.55 -2.89
CA TYR A 164 3.15 8.51 -1.97
C TYR A 164 3.44 7.12 -2.56
N LEU A 165 4.11 6.28 -1.81
CA LEU A 165 4.61 4.98 -2.29
C LEU A 165 3.63 3.82 -2.12
N GLY A 166 2.37 4.13 -1.79
CA GLY A 166 1.33 3.10 -1.65
C GLY A 166 1.34 2.37 -0.29
N VAL A 167 2.17 2.76 0.67
CA VAL A 167 2.24 2.14 2.01
C VAL A 167 2.06 3.20 3.09
N GLN A 168 1.22 2.92 4.08
CA GLN A 168 1.00 3.77 5.25
C GLN A 168 0.64 2.96 6.49
N ILE A 169 0.74 3.58 7.67
CA ILE A 169 0.02 3.17 8.89
C ILE A 169 -1.14 4.14 9.09
N ILE A 170 -2.31 3.63 9.47
CA ILE A 170 -3.50 4.44 9.72
C ILE A 170 -4.28 3.91 10.92
N LYS A 171 -4.74 4.81 11.81
CA LYS A 171 -5.69 4.48 12.86
C LYS A 171 -7.06 4.21 12.26
N LEU A 172 -7.68 3.10 12.65
CA LEU A 172 -8.99 2.69 12.12
C LEU A 172 -10.10 3.67 12.49
N SER A 173 -9.96 4.40 13.60
CA SER A 173 -10.87 5.48 14.00
C SER A 173 -10.97 6.64 12.99
N ALA A 174 -9.96 6.80 12.11
CA ALA A 174 -10.02 7.79 11.04
C ALA A 174 -11.15 7.54 10.01
N LEU A 175 -11.73 6.32 10.00
CA LEU A 175 -12.81 5.94 9.09
C LEU A 175 -14.21 6.02 9.72
N GLU A 176 -14.31 6.21 11.05
CA GLU A 176 -15.59 6.09 11.80
C GLU A 176 -16.68 7.05 11.32
N ASN A 177 -16.28 8.29 10.96
CA ASN A 177 -17.23 9.35 10.58
C ASN A 177 -17.48 9.45 9.06
N ILE A 178 -17.04 8.48 8.28
CA ILE A 178 -17.27 8.44 6.84
C ILE A 178 -18.51 7.58 6.58
N ASN A 179 -19.58 8.21 6.08
CA ASN A 179 -20.83 7.50 5.76
C ASN A 179 -20.77 6.78 4.40
N ASP A 180 -19.91 7.23 3.50
CA ASP A 180 -19.78 6.64 2.17
C ASP A 180 -19.34 5.18 2.23
N THR A 181 -19.86 4.40 1.29
CA THR A 181 -19.46 3.00 1.10
C THR A 181 -18.32 2.87 0.10
N VAL A 182 -18.33 3.71 -0.94
CA VAL A 182 -17.32 3.73 -2.02
C VAL A 182 -16.58 5.04 -1.92
N PHE A 183 -15.33 5.01 -1.48
CA PHE A 183 -14.49 6.20 -1.36
C PHE A 183 -13.01 5.84 -1.34
N SER A 184 -12.19 6.80 -1.77
CA SER A 184 -10.73 6.71 -1.72
C SER A 184 -10.21 7.12 -0.35
N LEU A 185 -9.06 6.57 0.08
CA LEU A 185 -8.30 7.06 1.23
C LEU A 185 -7.91 8.55 1.11
N ASN A 186 -7.96 9.12 -0.09
CA ASN A 186 -7.78 10.56 -0.29
C ASN A 186 -8.77 11.39 0.55
N LEU A 187 -10.03 10.95 0.68
CA LEU A 187 -11.04 11.62 1.51
C LEU A 187 -10.62 11.64 2.99
N VAL A 188 -10.07 10.51 3.45
CA VAL A 188 -9.54 10.41 4.83
C VAL A 188 -8.36 11.36 5.01
N TRP A 189 -7.40 11.32 4.08
CA TRP A 189 -6.22 12.19 4.15
C TRP A 189 -6.56 13.67 4.15
N ASP A 190 -7.55 14.12 3.37
CA ASP A 190 -7.98 15.52 3.37
C ASP A 190 -8.50 15.94 4.75
N THR A 191 -9.24 15.05 5.41
CA THR A 191 -9.71 15.28 6.79
C THR A 191 -8.53 15.31 7.78
N LEU A 192 -7.58 14.38 7.67
CA LEU A 192 -6.43 14.33 8.57
C LEU A 192 -5.45 15.49 8.34
N ILE A 193 -5.30 15.97 7.10
CA ILE A 193 -4.54 17.19 6.79
C ILE A 193 -5.17 18.40 7.48
N SER A 194 -6.49 18.55 7.38
CA SER A 194 -7.19 19.68 8.01
C SER A 194 -7.06 19.70 9.54
N ARG A 195 -6.91 18.52 10.15
CA ARG A 195 -6.68 18.35 11.60
C ARG A 195 -5.20 18.44 11.99
N GLY A 196 -4.28 18.43 11.04
CA GLY A 196 -2.84 18.37 11.29
C GLY A 196 -2.33 17.03 11.81
N THR A 197 -3.13 15.96 11.67
CA THR A 197 -2.83 14.62 12.18
C THR A 197 -2.36 13.62 11.08
N LEU A 198 -2.28 14.05 9.81
CA LEU A 198 -1.56 13.32 8.77
C LEU A 198 -0.09 13.66 8.80
N LYS A 199 0.75 12.65 8.92
CA LYS A 199 2.21 12.78 8.83
C LYS A 199 2.75 11.95 7.68
N ALA A 200 3.99 12.21 7.29
CA ALA A 200 4.73 11.40 6.33
C ALA A 200 6.21 11.36 6.70
N VAL A 201 6.85 10.28 6.29
CA VAL A 201 8.30 10.10 6.34
C VAL A 201 8.85 9.88 4.93
N THR A 202 10.09 10.32 4.72
CA THR A 202 10.76 10.18 3.43
C THR A 202 11.55 8.88 3.40
N TYR A 203 11.18 7.99 2.49
CA TYR A 203 11.88 6.75 2.22
C TYR A 203 13.21 7.02 1.51
N THR A 204 14.26 6.37 1.98
CA THR A 204 15.62 6.57 1.46
C THR A 204 16.01 5.58 0.37
N GLY A 205 15.28 4.46 0.25
CA GLY A 205 15.47 3.47 -0.81
C GLY A 205 14.87 3.90 -2.14
N GLN A 206 14.74 2.94 -3.06
CA GLN A 206 14.12 3.15 -4.38
C GLN A 206 12.82 2.35 -4.48
N TRP A 207 11.92 2.85 -5.30
CA TRP A 207 10.60 2.28 -5.51
C TRP A 207 10.21 2.33 -6.99
N CYS A 208 9.57 1.27 -7.47
CA CYS A 208 9.07 1.20 -8.84
C CYS A 208 7.58 0.83 -8.85
N ASP A 209 6.76 1.73 -9.44
CA ASP A 209 5.33 1.43 -9.71
C ASP A 209 5.23 0.47 -10.90
N ILE A 210 4.63 -0.70 -10.68
CA ILE A 210 4.30 -1.64 -11.76
C ILE A 210 2.86 -1.38 -12.23
N GLY A 211 2.61 -0.14 -12.60
CA GLY A 211 1.30 0.32 -13.06
C GLY A 211 0.99 0.05 -14.53
N MET A 212 2.00 -0.26 -15.34
CA MET A 212 1.92 -0.48 -16.80
C MET A 212 2.88 -1.61 -17.22
N PRO A 213 2.61 -2.33 -18.34
CA PRO A 213 3.45 -3.45 -18.78
C PRO A 213 4.93 -3.11 -18.95
N GLU A 214 5.24 -1.92 -19.49
CA GLU A 214 6.62 -1.45 -19.67
C GLU A 214 7.39 -1.27 -18.35
N ASN A 215 6.69 -1.11 -17.23
CA ASN A 215 7.30 -0.94 -15.90
C ASN A 215 7.81 -2.26 -15.32
N ILE A 216 7.41 -3.42 -15.87
CA ILE A 216 7.92 -4.74 -15.44
C ILE A 216 9.44 -4.77 -15.59
N ALA A 217 9.96 -4.41 -16.76
CA ALA A 217 11.40 -4.37 -17.01
C ALA A 217 12.15 -3.33 -16.14
N LEU A 218 11.48 -2.25 -15.72
CA LEU A 218 12.04 -1.30 -14.77
C LEU A 218 12.17 -1.93 -13.38
N GLY A 219 11.12 -2.63 -12.92
CA GLY A 219 11.12 -3.36 -11.65
C GLY A 219 12.17 -4.46 -11.62
N GLU A 220 12.32 -5.23 -12.69
CA GLU A 220 13.34 -6.29 -12.80
C GLU A 220 14.75 -5.71 -12.68
N ARG A 221 15.08 -4.64 -13.40
CA ARG A 221 16.36 -3.96 -13.27
C ARG A 221 16.62 -3.40 -11.87
N LEU A 222 15.58 -2.94 -11.18
CA LEU A 222 15.70 -2.48 -9.78
C LEU A 222 16.11 -3.63 -8.86
N LEU A 223 15.54 -4.83 -9.08
CA LEU A 223 15.84 -6.02 -8.27
C LEU A 223 17.22 -6.63 -8.57
N GLU A 224 17.78 -6.40 -9.76
CA GLU A 224 19.12 -6.85 -10.13
C GLU A 224 20.24 -6.03 -9.46
N GLN A 225 19.92 -4.87 -8.90
CA GLN A 225 20.89 -4.05 -8.17
C GLN A 225 21.37 -4.83 -6.95
N LYS A 226 22.69 -5.03 -6.83
CA LYS A 226 23.28 -5.58 -5.62
C LYS A 226 23.35 -4.49 -4.56
N ILE A 227 22.98 -4.83 -3.33
CA ILE A 227 23.29 -4.00 -2.17
C ILE A 227 24.82 -4.04 -2.04
N VAL A 228 25.48 -2.95 -2.29
CA VAL A 228 26.95 -2.79 -2.18
C VAL A 228 27.28 -2.51 -0.72
#